data_eb4649fe34c63599962218c7ba5df30c
#
_entry.id   eb4649fe34c63599962218c7ba5df30c
#
_cell.length_a   1.000
_cell.length_b   1.000
_cell.length_c   1.000
_cell.angle_alpha   90.00
_cell.angle_beta   90.00
_cell.angle_gamma   90.00
#
_symmetry.space_group_name_H-M   'P 1'
#
loop_
_entity.id
_entity.type
_entity.pdbx_description
1 polymer ?
#
loop_
_entity_poly.entity_id
_entity_poly.type
_entity_poly.pdbx_seq_one_letter_code
_entity_poly.pdbx_strand_id
1 'polypeptide(L)'
;LTRKELDRSIPLIGFSGSPWTLAAYSIEGSSSKNFDLTKSFIENYSLDAHKFLEILTDACFEYLKRQIISGVDVIQIFDSWANLLSEPEYLEYSLKYIKKLLEKLSKDPITCKTPTILFAREPKCNLNEFKLNDLSCYGMYTSICPSNAMNIFEGSHALQGNLDPKILLDEDAIIKETVLKLLSKFKNYPGYIFNLGHGITPDINPDKVKVLVDAIREFGS
;
A
#
# COMPACT_ATOMS: atom_id res chain seq x y z
N LEU A 1 -13.21 -18.35 4.91
CA LEU A 1 -12.50 -19.31 5.75
C LEU A 1 -11.68 -18.57 6.82
N THR A 2 -10.69 -17.74 6.44
CA THR A 2 -9.79 -17.02 7.35
C THR A 2 -10.52 -16.25 8.46
N ARG A 3 -11.57 -15.48 8.13
CA ARG A 3 -12.33 -14.72 9.14
C ARG A 3 -13.01 -15.60 10.21
N LYS A 4 -13.33 -16.85 9.88
CA LYS A 4 -13.93 -17.80 10.84
C LYS A 4 -12.94 -18.38 11.83
N GLU A 5 -11.68 -18.55 11.39
CA GLU A 5 -10.61 -19.14 12.19
C GLU A 5 -9.82 -18.10 12.99
N LEU A 6 -9.83 -16.83 12.53
CA LEU A 6 -9.09 -15.74 13.16
C LEU A 6 -9.88 -15.20 14.36
N ASP A 7 -9.20 -14.98 15.50
CA ASP A 7 -9.79 -14.31 16.65
C ASP A 7 -10.35 -12.93 16.26
N ARG A 8 -11.49 -12.57 16.82
CA ARG A 8 -12.18 -11.31 16.51
C ARG A 8 -11.41 -10.07 16.95
N SER A 9 -10.50 -10.19 17.92
CA SER A 9 -9.62 -9.12 18.35
C SER A 9 -8.51 -8.79 17.35
N ILE A 10 -8.27 -9.68 16.36
CA ILE A 10 -7.26 -9.50 15.32
C ILE A 10 -7.91 -8.96 14.06
N PRO A 11 -7.60 -7.72 13.65
CA PRO A 11 -8.11 -7.14 12.39
C PRO A 11 -7.64 -7.94 11.18
N LEU A 12 -8.52 -8.10 10.20
CA LEU A 12 -8.22 -8.75 8.93
C LEU A 12 -8.15 -7.71 7.82
N ILE A 13 -7.00 -7.61 7.17
CA ILE A 13 -6.81 -6.73 6.01
C ILE A 13 -7.06 -7.53 4.73
N GLY A 14 -8.07 -7.11 3.95
CA GLY A 14 -8.25 -7.55 2.57
C GLY A 14 -7.37 -6.72 1.64
N PHE A 15 -7.07 -7.22 0.44
CA PHE A 15 -6.24 -6.45 -0.48
C PHE A 15 -6.50 -6.76 -1.95
N SER A 16 -6.06 -5.82 -2.80
CA SER A 16 -5.95 -5.97 -4.25
C SER A 16 -4.73 -5.24 -4.79
N GLY A 17 -4.22 -5.65 -5.93
CA GLY A 17 -3.37 -4.77 -6.73
C GLY A 17 -4.16 -3.54 -7.19
N SER A 18 -3.46 -2.42 -7.48
CA SER A 18 -4.06 -1.29 -8.18
C SER A 18 -4.43 -1.69 -9.62
N PRO A 19 -5.33 -0.97 -10.29
CA PRO A 19 -5.63 -1.23 -11.70
C PRO A 19 -4.38 -1.25 -12.58
N TRP A 20 -3.43 -0.32 -12.37
CA TRP A 20 -2.15 -0.30 -13.06
C TRP A 20 -1.29 -1.55 -12.78
N THR A 21 -1.16 -1.92 -11.51
CA THR A 21 -0.38 -3.11 -11.12
C THR A 21 -0.94 -4.38 -11.77
N LEU A 22 -2.26 -4.53 -11.81
CA LEU A 22 -2.90 -5.67 -12.48
C LEU A 22 -2.74 -5.61 -13.99
N ALA A 23 -2.82 -4.43 -14.61
CA ALA A 23 -2.56 -4.24 -16.04
C ALA A 23 -1.12 -4.65 -16.39
N ALA A 24 -0.14 -4.20 -15.61
CA ALA A 24 1.26 -4.54 -15.81
C ALA A 24 1.49 -6.05 -15.81
N TYR A 25 0.98 -6.76 -14.82
CA TYR A 25 1.08 -8.24 -14.80
C TYR A 25 0.32 -8.93 -15.94
N SER A 26 -0.86 -8.42 -16.29
CA SER A 26 -1.69 -9.04 -17.34
C SER A 26 -1.07 -8.90 -18.72
N ILE A 27 -0.45 -7.77 -19.01
CA ILE A 27 0.19 -7.49 -20.30
C ILE A 27 1.52 -8.23 -20.42
N GLU A 28 2.35 -8.24 -19.37
CA GLU A 28 3.63 -8.96 -19.35
C GLU A 28 3.46 -10.48 -19.26
N GLY A 29 2.34 -10.99 -18.73
CA GLY A 29 2.09 -12.41 -18.51
C GLY A 29 2.88 -13.02 -17.32
N SER A 30 3.85 -12.30 -16.76
CA SER A 30 4.65 -12.68 -15.59
C SER A 30 5.32 -11.46 -14.98
N SER A 31 6.07 -11.63 -13.89
CA SER A 31 6.95 -10.57 -13.41
C SER A 31 8.11 -10.38 -14.41
N SER A 32 8.24 -9.17 -14.93
CA SER A 32 9.34 -8.76 -15.82
C SER A 32 10.25 -7.76 -15.09
N LYS A 33 11.53 -7.73 -15.48
CA LYS A 33 12.47 -6.75 -14.90
C LYS A 33 12.17 -5.32 -15.35
N ASN A 34 11.74 -5.13 -16.59
CA ASN A 34 11.61 -3.82 -17.24
C ASN A 34 10.18 -3.47 -17.63
N PHE A 35 9.27 -4.45 -17.73
CA PHE A 35 7.89 -4.27 -18.19
C PHE A 35 7.81 -3.58 -19.56
N ASP A 36 8.64 -4.03 -20.52
CA ASP A 36 8.78 -3.40 -21.82
C ASP A 36 7.51 -3.53 -22.68
N LEU A 37 6.79 -4.67 -22.60
CA LEU A 37 5.51 -4.84 -23.28
C LEU A 37 4.45 -3.87 -22.74
N THR A 38 4.40 -3.71 -21.43
CA THR A 38 3.46 -2.81 -20.76
C THR A 38 3.70 -1.35 -21.14
N LYS A 39 4.98 -0.92 -21.17
CA LYS A 39 5.36 0.42 -21.59
C LYS A 39 5.01 0.66 -23.07
N SER A 40 5.38 -0.27 -23.94
CA SER A 40 5.03 -0.20 -25.35
C SER A 40 3.53 -0.15 -25.60
N PHE A 41 2.75 -0.85 -24.76
CA PHE A 41 1.29 -0.86 -24.87
C PHE A 41 0.68 0.51 -24.54
N ILE A 42 1.09 1.16 -23.47
CA ILE A 42 0.57 2.50 -23.12
C ILE A 42 1.02 3.57 -24.12
N GLU A 43 2.23 3.45 -24.68
CA GLU A 43 2.76 4.37 -25.68
C GLU A 43 2.02 4.27 -27.02
N ASN A 44 1.79 3.05 -27.51
CA ASN A 44 1.26 2.82 -28.86
C ASN A 44 -0.26 2.64 -28.92
N TYR A 45 -0.91 2.25 -27.81
CA TYR A 45 -2.33 1.92 -27.73
C TYR A 45 -3.02 2.60 -26.53
N SER A 46 -2.75 3.89 -26.35
CA SER A 46 -3.22 4.67 -25.18
C SER A 46 -4.73 4.54 -24.94
N LEU A 47 -5.56 4.63 -25.98
CA LEU A 47 -7.03 4.49 -25.85
C LEU A 47 -7.44 3.10 -25.34
N ASP A 48 -6.79 2.04 -25.80
CA ASP A 48 -7.12 0.70 -25.35
C ASP A 48 -6.54 0.42 -23.96
N ALA A 49 -5.39 1.01 -23.62
CA ALA A 49 -4.85 1.00 -22.27
C ALA A 49 -5.85 1.64 -21.27
N HIS A 50 -6.43 2.77 -21.61
CA HIS A 50 -7.46 3.39 -20.79
C HIS A 50 -8.72 2.53 -20.64
N LYS A 51 -9.23 1.90 -21.70
CA LYS A 51 -10.36 0.97 -21.61
C LYS A 51 -10.02 -0.23 -20.71
N PHE A 52 -8.82 -0.77 -20.84
CA PHE A 52 -8.38 -1.90 -20.03
C PHE A 52 -8.28 -1.52 -18.55
N LEU A 53 -7.72 -0.35 -18.24
CA LEU A 53 -7.64 0.16 -16.87
C LEU A 53 -9.03 0.44 -16.25
N GLU A 54 -10.02 0.90 -17.03
CA GLU A 54 -11.42 1.00 -16.56
C GLU A 54 -11.98 -0.37 -16.18
N ILE A 55 -11.82 -1.40 -17.04
CA ILE A 55 -12.27 -2.77 -16.75
C ILE A 55 -11.62 -3.29 -15.47
N LEU A 56 -10.31 -3.08 -15.31
CA LEU A 56 -9.59 -3.50 -14.12
C LEU A 56 -10.02 -2.73 -12.86
N THR A 57 -10.37 -1.44 -13.00
CA THR A 57 -10.92 -0.65 -11.89
C THR A 57 -12.23 -1.24 -11.39
N ASP A 58 -13.13 -1.63 -12.31
CA ASP A 58 -14.39 -2.28 -11.97
C ASP A 58 -14.16 -3.66 -11.33
N ALA A 59 -13.24 -4.44 -11.88
CA ALA A 59 -12.86 -5.74 -11.32
C ALA A 59 -12.26 -5.61 -9.90
N CYS A 60 -11.36 -4.64 -9.66
CA CYS A 60 -10.81 -4.36 -8.34
C CYS A 60 -11.92 -3.98 -7.35
N PHE A 61 -12.84 -3.10 -7.76
CA PHE A 61 -13.98 -2.70 -6.93
C PHE A 61 -14.82 -3.91 -6.51
N GLU A 62 -15.26 -4.73 -7.45
CA GLU A 62 -16.07 -5.91 -7.16
C GLU A 62 -15.32 -6.93 -6.28
N TYR A 63 -14.02 -7.11 -6.53
CA TYR A 63 -13.19 -8.01 -5.74
C TYR A 63 -13.03 -7.53 -4.28
N LEU A 64 -12.74 -6.25 -4.08
CA LEU A 64 -12.62 -5.66 -2.75
C LEU A 64 -13.96 -5.66 -2.01
N LYS A 65 -15.06 -5.33 -2.70
CA LYS A 65 -16.42 -5.38 -2.15
C LYS A 65 -16.77 -6.79 -1.63
N ARG A 66 -16.43 -7.83 -2.36
CA ARG A 66 -16.64 -9.22 -1.91
C ARG A 66 -15.79 -9.58 -0.69
N GLN A 67 -14.58 -9.06 -0.58
CA GLN A 67 -13.76 -9.24 0.62
C GLN A 67 -14.40 -8.55 1.83
N ILE A 68 -14.92 -7.34 1.67
CA ILE A 68 -15.63 -6.59 2.72
C ILE A 68 -16.88 -7.37 3.19
N ILE A 69 -17.70 -7.86 2.27
CA ILE A 69 -18.87 -8.72 2.57
C ILE A 69 -18.42 -9.98 3.32
N SER A 70 -17.23 -10.50 3.02
CA SER A 70 -16.66 -11.68 3.68
C SER A 70 -16.09 -11.41 5.07
N GLY A 71 -16.08 -10.13 5.51
CA GLY A 71 -15.76 -9.73 6.88
C GLY A 71 -14.32 -9.30 7.09
N VAL A 72 -13.67 -8.68 6.11
CA VAL A 72 -12.42 -7.93 6.35
C VAL A 72 -12.74 -6.60 7.04
N ASP A 73 -11.81 -6.14 7.88
CA ASP A 73 -11.96 -4.92 8.66
C ASP A 73 -11.41 -3.68 7.95
N VAL A 74 -10.42 -3.90 7.09
CA VAL A 74 -9.70 -2.87 6.33
C VAL A 74 -9.35 -3.44 4.95
N ILE A 75 -9.26 -2.61 3.93
CA ILE A 75 -8.75 -3.00 2.61
C ILE A 75 -7.47 -2.25 2.28
N GLN A 76 -6.57 -2.90 1.56
CA GLN A 76 -5.32 -2.30 1.09
C GLN A 76 -5.18 -2.44 -0.43
N ILE A 77 -4.88 -1.33 -1.10
CA ILE A 77 -4.58 -1.26 -2.52
C ILE A 77 -3.07 -1.19 -2.68
N PHE A 78 -2.49 -2.14 -3.41
CA PHE A 78 -1.06 -2.18 -3.69
C PHE A 78 -0.75 -1.69 -5.10
N ASP A 79 -0.13 -0.52 -5.20
CA ASP A 79 0.42 -0.01 -6.45
C ASP A 79 1.92 -0.36 -6.55
N SER A 80 2.17 -1.66 -6.73
CA SER A 80 3.51 -2.26 -6.64
C SER A 80 4.44 -1.86 -7.77
N TRP A 81 3.90 -1.39 -8.89
CA TRP A 81 4.64 -1.00 -10.09
C TRP A 81 4.54 0.48 -10.44
N ALA A 82 4.22 1.31 -9.44
CA ALA A 82 4.18 2.77 -9.57
C ALA A 82 5.50 3.36 -10.09
N ASN A 83 6.63 2.80 -9.66
CA ASN A 83 7.97 3.24 -10.03
C ASN A 83 8.33 3.03 -11.51
N LEU A 84 7.58 2.24 -12.25
CA LEU A 84 7.80 2.02 -13.70
C LEU A 84 7.45 3.23 -14.55
N LEU A 85 6.57 4.08 -14.06
CA LEU A 85 6.00 5.21 -14.76
C LEU A 85 6.79 6.51 -14.47
N SER A 86 6.92 7.36 -15.46
CA SER A 86 7.27 8.77 -15.26
C SER A 86 6.15 9.50 -14.51
N GLU A 87 6.39 10.71 -14.01
CA GLU A 87 5.34 11.46 -13.30
C GLU A 87 4.06 11.66 -14.12
N PRO A 88 4.11 12.15 -15.39
CA PRO A 88 2.90 12.29 -16.20
C PRO A 88 2.17 10.97 -16.42
N GLU A 89 2.91 9.90 -16.71
CA GLU A 89 2.33 8.57 -16.92
C GLU A 89 1.72 8.04 -15.63
N TYR A 90 2.36 8.27 -14.48
CA TYR A 90 1.84 7.85 -13.20
C TYR A 90 0.49 8.51 -12.89
N LEU A 91 0.40 9.80 -13.09
CA LEU A 91 -0.83 10.56 -12.89
C LEU A 91 -1.96 10.05 -13.82
N GLU A 92 -1.62 9.74 -15.07
CA GLU A 92 -2.58 9.36 -16.12
C GLU A 92 -2.99 7.89 -16.08
N TYR A 93 -2.03 6.95 -15.90
CA TYR A 93 -2.29 5.51 -16.02
C TYR A 93 -2.42 4.77 -14.67
N SER A 94 -1.96 5.36 -13.56
CA SER A 94 -2.14 4.75 -12.24
C SER A 94 -3.02 5.57 -11.32
N LEU A 95 -2.60 6.76 -10.91
CA LEU A 95 -3.28 7.54 -9.87
C LEU A 95 -4.72 7.91 -10.25
N LYS A 96 -4.98 8.23 -11.49
CA LYS A 96 -6.33 8.48 -12.04
C LYS A 96 -7.29 7.32 -11.76
N TYR A 97 -6.84 6.10 -11.95
CA TYR A 97 -7.65 4.91 -11.75
C TYR A 97 -7.76 4.49 -10.29
N ILE A 98 -6.73 4.77 -9.48
CA ILE A 98 -6.80 4.66 -8.03
C ILE A 98 -7.86 5.63 -7.47
N LYS A 99 -7.85 6.89 -7.92
CA LYS A 99 -8.88 7.89 -7.53
C LYS A 99 -10.29 7.41 -7.89
N LYS A 100 -10.50 6.86 -9.09
CA LYS A 100 -11.78 6.28 -9.49
C LYS A 100 -12.20 5.08 -8.63
N LEU A 101 -11.26 4.21 -8.29
CA LEU A 101 -11.52 3.06 -7.43
C LEU A 101 -11.93 3.51 -6.02
N LEU A 102 -11.20 4.47 -5.44
CA LEU A 102 -11.53 5.05 -4.13
C LEU A 102 -12.91 5.72 -4.14
N GLU A 103 -13.24 6.49 -5.19
CA GLU A 103 -14.55 7.11 -5.36
C GLU A 103 -15.68 6.06 -5.44
N LYS A 104 -15.49 4.95 -6.15
CA LYS A 104 -16.47 3.85 -6.18
C LYS A 104 -16.67 3.23 -4.80
N LEU A 105 -15.57 3.00 -4.08
CA LEU A 105 -15.60 2.43 -2.73
C LEU A 105 -16.30 3.36 -1.73
N SER A 106 -16.07 4.67 -1.82
CA SER A 106 -16.67 5.65 -0.91
C SER A 106 -18.17 5.90 -1.17
N LYS A 107 -18.63 5.71 -2.40
CA LYS A 107 -20.03 5.91 -2.79
C LYS A 107 -20.91 4.67 -2.60
N ASP A 108 -20.37 3.49 -2.55
CA ASP A 108 -21.15 2.26 -2.41
C ASP A 108 -21.56 2.03 -0.95
N PRO A 109 -22.85 1.77 -0.66
CA PRO A 109 -23.37 1.66 0.71
C PRO A 109 -22.79 0.50 1.52
N ILE A 110 -22.20 -0.51 0.86
CA ILE A 110 -21.59 -1.67 1.52
C ILE A 110 -20.12 -1.35 1.90
N THR A 111 -19.40 -0.62 1.03
CA THR A 111 -17.97 -0.43 1.16
C THR A 111 -17.56 0.89 1.82
N CYS A 112 -18.44 1.91 1.81
CA CYS A 112 -18.13 3.29 2.21
C CYS A 112 -17.67 3.48 3.66
N LYS A 113 -17.89 2.50 4.53
CA LYS A 113 -17.45 2.54 5.93
C LYS A 113 -16.15 1.78 6.20
N THR A 114 -15.64 1.06 5.20
CA THR A 114 -14.42 0.26 5.36
C THR A 114 -13.20 1.14 5.08
N PRO A 115 -12.28 1.31 6.06
CA PRO A 115 -11.07 2.08 5.84
C PRO A 115 -10.23 1.51 4.70
N THR A 116 -9.64 2.40 3.91
CA THR A 116 -8.80 2.02 2.76
C THR A 116 -7.37 2.51 2.96
N ILE A 117 -6.42 1.61 2.79
CA ILE A 117 -4.99 1.88 2.77
C ILE A 117 -4.52 1.87 1.31
N LEU A 118 -3.75 2.86 0.90
CA LEU A 118 -3.04 2.87 -0.38
C LEU A 118 -1.54 2.78 -0.15
N PHE A 119 -0.90 1.77 -0.71
CA PHE A 119 0.55 1.67 -0.80
C PHE A 119 0.99 1.85 -2.25
N ALA A 120 1.85 2.83 -2.52
CA ALA A 120 2.47 3.04 -3.83
C ALA A 120 4.00 2.92 -3.71
N ARG A 121 4.58 2.04 -4.52
CA ARG A 121 6.02 1.79 -4.50
C ARG A 121 6.77 2.84 -5.32
N GLU A 122 7.51 3.72 -4.65
CA GLU A 122 8.35 4.76 -5.28
C GLU A 122 7.68 5.52 -6.42
N PRO A 123 6.46 6.04 -6.23
CA PRO A 123 5.79 6.82 -7.27
C PRO A 123 6.60 8.08 -7.57
N LYS A 124 6.75 8.39 -8.85
CA LYS A 124 7.49 9.60 -9.30
C LYS A 124 6.57 10.82 -9.32
N CYS A 125 5.85 11.08 -8.23
CA CYS A 125 4.99 12.24 -8.10
C CYS A 125 5.11 12.87 -6.71
N ASN A 126 4.56 14.05 -6.56
CA ASN A 126 4.53 14.72 -5.25
C ASN A 126 3.65 13.95 -4.27
N LEU A 127 4.10 13.82 -3.02
CA LEU A 127 3.36 13.11 -1.97
C LEU A 127 1.99 13.76 -1.67
N ASN A 128 1.82 15.06 -1.95
CA ASN A 128 0.53 15.74 -1.85
C ASN A 128 -0.57 15.13 -2.74
N GLU A 129 -0.19 14.45 -3.84
CA GLU A 129 -1.14 13.78 -4.73
C GLU A 129 -1.92 12.65 -4.04
N PHE A 130 -1.42 12.16 -2.90
CA PHE A 130 -2.06 11.12 -2.09
C PHE A 130 -2.93 11.66 -0.95
N LYS A 131 -3.02 12.99 -0.78
CA LYS A 131 -3.96 13.60 0.20
C LYS A 131 -5.38 13.58 -0.37
N LEU A 132 -5.96 12.39 -0.45
CA LEU A 132 -7.27 12.10 -1.07
C LEU A 132 -8.34 11.94 0.00
N ASN A 133 -9.47 12.63 -0.14
CA ASN A 133 -10.58 12.58 0.84
C ASN A 133 -11.14 11.17 1.06
N ASP A 134 -11.11 10.32 0.03
CA ASP A 134 -11.62 8.95 0.08
C ASP A 134 -10.57 7.92 0.53
N LEU A 135 -9.38 8.40 0.95
CA LEU A 135 -8.30 7.55 1.46
C LEU A 135 -8.19 7.69 2.98
N SER A 136 -8.17 6.57 3.71
CA SER A 136 -8.03 6.58 5.16
C SER A 136 -6.59 6.54 5.64
N CYS A 137 -5.72 5.85 4.90
CA CYS A 137 -4.33 5.63 5.31
C CYS A 137 -3.41 5.59 4.09
N TYR A 138 -2.26 6.24 4.19
CA TYR A 138 -1.19 6.15 3.20
C TYR A 138 -0.07 5.24 3.69
N GLY A 139 0.22 4.18 2.92
CA GLY A 139 1.32 3.27 3.14
C GLY A 139 2.62 3.83 2.54
N MET A 140 3.53 4.22 3.41
CA MET A 140 4.81 4.82 3.04
C MET A 140 5.81 3.77 2.58
N TYR A 141 6.41 4.00 1.42
CA TYR A 141 7.57 3.25 0.97
C TYR A 141 8.82 3.61 1.80
N THR A 142 9.82 2.74 1.81
CA THR A 142 11.05 2.86 2.62
C THR A 142 11.78 4.20 2.49
N SER A 143 11.82 4.77 1.28
CA SER A 143 12.53 6.05 1.01
C SER A 143 11.81 7.29 1.49
N ILE A 144 10.53 7.20 1.88
CA ILE A 144 9.74 8.34 2.33
C ILE A 144 10.21 8.79 3.72
N CYS A 145 10.59 10.06 3.85
CA CYS A 145 10.93 10.64 5.14
C CYS A 145 9.67 10.77 6.02
N PRO A 146 9.62 10.13 7.20
CA PRO A 146 8.46 10.19 8.10
C PRO A 146 8.01 11.61 8.44
N SER A 147 8.95 12.52 8.76
CA SER A 147 8.61 13.90 9.11
C SER A 147 7.98 14.66 7.93
N ASN A 148 8.42 14.39 6.70
CA ASN A 148 7.81 14.99 5.52
C ASN A 148 6.37 14.48 5.31
N ALA A 149 6.14 13.17 5.47
CA ALA A 149 4.81 12.61 5.39
C ALA A 149 3.89 13.17 6.49
N MET A 150 4.35 13.24 7.73
CA MET A 150 3.58 13.83 8.83
C MET A 150 3.18 15.29 8.55
N ASN A 151 4.10 16.09 8.01
CA ASN A 151 3.83 17.48 7.64
C ASN A 151 2.81 17.61 6.51
N ILE A 152 2.89 16.74 5.48
CA ILE A 152 1.97 16.78 4.35
C ILE A 152 0.56 16.35 4.77
N PHE A 153 0.44 15.25 5.48
CA PHE A 153 -0.86 14.70 5.86
C PHE A 153 -1.48 15.38 7.09
N GLU A 154 -0.68 16.00 7.96
CA GLU A 154 -1.13 16.83 9.10
C GLU A 154 -2.20 16.14 9.98
N GLY A 155 -2.14 14.82 10.10
CA GLY A 155 -3.13 14.03 10.84
C GLY A 155 -4.46 13.80 10.12
N SER A 156 -4.63 14.27 8.88
CA SER A 156 -5.84 14.04 8.08
C SER A 156 -5.98 12.59 7.62
N HIS A 157 -4.87 11.85 7.55
CA HIS A 157 -4.80 10.44 7.17
C HIS A 157 -3.94 9.68 8.16
N ALA A 158 -4.25 8.42 8.40
CA ALA A 158 -3.30 7.53 9.06
C ALA A 158 -2.07 7.30 8.15
N LEU A 159 -0.93 7.01 8.75
CA LEU A 159 0.30 6.65 8.05
C LEU A 159 0.72 5.24 8.43
N GLN A 160 1.04 4.40 7.43
CA GLN A 160 1.53 3.04 7.63
C GLN A 160 2.97 2.92 7.13
N GLY A 161 3.83 2.23 7.86
CA GLY A 161 5.22 1.96 7.46
C GLY A 161 6.19 2.74 8.33
N ASN A 162 7.46 2.88 7.99
CA ASN A 162 8.12 2.44 6.75
C ASN A 162 9.54 1.93 7.07
N LEU A 163 9.61 1.00 8.00
CA LEU A 163 10.91 0.41 8.35
C LEU A 163 11.55 -0.26 7.12
N ASP A 164 12.84 0.01 6.89
CA ASP A 164 13.57 -0.71 5.85
C ASP A 164 13.69 -2.19 6.24
N PRO A 165 13.16 -3.14 5.45
CA PRO A 165 13.26 -4.56 5.75
C PRO A 165 14.71 -5.06 5.82
N LYS A 166 15.66 -4.39 5.20
CA LYS A 166 17.09 -4.75 5.27
C LYS A 166 17.65 -4.72 6.70
N ILE A 167 17.05 -3.92 7.58
CA ILE A 167 17.44 -3.89 9.00
C ILE A 167 17.30 -5.26 9.68
N LEU A 168 16.43 -6.13 9.14
CA LEU A 168 16.23 -7.48 9.65
C LEU A 168 17.42 -8.44 9.35
N LEU A 169 18.42 -7.97 8.62
CA LEU A 169 19.68 -8.69 8.40
C LEU A 169 20.73 -8.34 9.48
N ASP A 170 20.47 -7.31 10.29
CA ASP A 170 21.40 -6.84 11.31
C ASP A 170 21.26 -7.59 12.65
N GLU A 171 22.06 -7.19 13.63
CA GLU A 171 21.99 -7.71 14.99
C GLU A 171 20.70 -7.29 15.71
N ASP A 172 20.24 -8.11 16.65
CA ASP A 172 18.97 -7.89 17.39
C ASP A 172 18.93 -6.53 18.09
N ALA A 173 20.05 -6.07 18.62
CA ALA A 173 20.15 -4.77 19.28
C ALA A 173 19.88 -3.62 18.30
N ILE A 174 20.42 -3.71 17.07
CA ILE A 174 20.24 -2.71 16.02
C ILE A 174 18.80 -2.69 15.53
N ILE A 175 18.18 -3.88 15.37
CA ILE A 175 16.77 -4.01 15.01
C ILE A 175 15.90 -3.29 16.05
N LYS A 176 16.07 -3.62 17.34
CA LYS A 176 15.33 -3.02 18.44
C LYS A 176 15.50 -1.50 18.48
N GLU A 177 16.72 -1.01 18.43
CA GLU A 177 17.00 0.43 18.44
C GLU A 177 16.31 1.16 17.28
N THR A 178 16.39 0.58 16.07
CA THR A 178 15.80 1.19 14.86
C THR A 178 14.28 1.20 14.92
N VAL A 179 13.65 0.12 15.41
CA VAL A 179 12.20 0.05 15.66
C VAL A 179 11.77 1.13 16.64
N LEU A 180 12.45 1.24 17.78
CA LEU A 180 12.11 2.23 18.81
C LEU A 180 12.30 3.67 18.32
N LYS A 181 13.33 3.94 17.53
CA LYS A 181 13.54 5.25 16.88
C LYS A 181 12.40 5.60 15.93
N LEU A 182 11.94 4.63 15.13
CA LEU A 182 10.81 4.87 14.22
C LEU A 182 9.52 5.13 14.97
N LEU A 183 9.17 4.28 15.95
CA LEU A 183 7.98 4.43 16.78
C LEU A 183 7.97 5.78 17.53
N SER A 184 9.11 6.19 18.06
CA SER A 184 9.24 7.48 18.77
C SER A 184 8.94 8.69 17.88
N LYS A 185 9.25 8.62 16.57
CA LYS A 185 8.91 9.69 15.62
C LYS A 185 7.41 9.87 15.47
N PHE A 186 6.64 8.79 15.53
CA PHE A 186 5.19 8.79 15.34
C PHE A 186 4.38 8.87 16.64
N LYS A 187 5.04 8.96 17.81
CA LYS A 187 4.38 8.94 19.13
C LYS A 187 3.20 9.93 19.25
N ASN A 188 3.32 11.10 18.64
CA ASN A 188 2.29 12.16 18.70
C ASN A 188 1.49 12.28 17.40
N TYR A 189 1.70 11.38 16.42
CA TYR A 189 0.94 11.40 15.18
C TYR A 189 -0.33 10.56 15.32
N PRO A 190 -1.51 11.11 15.08
CA PRO A 190 -2.75 10.35 15.17
C PRO A 190 -2.85 9.32 14.03
N GLY A 191 -3.06 8.04 14.39
CA GLY A 191 -3.30 6.99 13.38
C GLY A 191 -2.03 6.48 12.71
N TYR A 192 -1.01 6.08 13.49
CA TYR A 192 0.14 5.39 12.94
C TYR A 192 -0.02 3.86 13.00
N ILE A 193 0.26 3.19 11.89
CA ILE A 193 0.31 1.73 11.77
C ILE A 193 1.76 1.33 11.47
N PHE A 194 2.39 0.63 12.41
CA PHE A 194 3.75 0.14 12.17
C PHE A 194 3.74 -0.92 11.06
N ASN A 195 4.63 -0.75 10.08
CA ASN A 195 4.87 -1.73 9.03
C ASN A 195 6.28 -1.54 8.44
N LEU A 196 6.71 -2.51 7.65
CA LEU A 196 7.86 -2.36 6.77
C LEU A 196 7.50 -1.46 5.58
N GLY A 197 8.47 -0.74 5.04
CA GLY A 197 8.29 0.07 3.84
C GLY A 197 8.39 -0.71 2.53
N HIS A 198 8.66 -2.01 2.61
CA HIS A 198 8.72 -2.95 1.48
C HIS A 198 8.55 -4.39 1.99
N GLY A 199 8.33 -5.34 1.08
CA GLY A 199 8.26 -6.77 1.41
C GLY A 199 9.58 -7.33 1.95
N ILE A 200 9.47 -8.34 2.82
CA ILE A 200 10.60 -9.12 3.35
C ILE A 200 11.22 -9.93 2.22
N THR A 201 12.55 -10.00 2.17
CA THR A 201 13.28 -10.85 1.22
C THR A 201 13.50 -12.27 1.78
N PRO A 202 13.69 -13.29 0.91
CA PRO A 202 13.82 -14.69 1.37
C PRO A 202 15.04 -15.00 2.23
N ASP A 203 16.03 -14.14 2.24
CA ASP A 203 17.27 -14.25 3.02
C ASP A 203 17.10 -13.80 4.48
N ILE A 204 15.98 -13.19 4.83
CA ILE A 204 15.70 -12.75 6.21
C ILE A 204 15.27 -13.93 7.06
N ASN A 205 16.00 -14.16 8.17
CA ASN A 205 15.65 -15.18 9.15
C ASN A 205 14.33 -14.81 9.85
N PRO A 206 13.33 -15.72 9.93
CA PRO A 206 12.07 -15.51 10.65
C PRO A 206 12.22 -15.08 12.11
N ASP A 207 13.28 -15.52 12.81
CA ASP A 207 13.54 -15.13 14.20
C ASP A 207 13.78 -13.62 14.33
N LYS A 208 14.32 -12.96 13.30
CA LYS A 208 14.48 -11.49 13.28
C LYS A 208 13.15 -10.76 13.23
N VAL A 209 12.15 -11.35 12.58
CA VAL A 209 10.78 -10.82 12.59
C VAL A 209 10.18 -10.90 14.00
N LYS A 210 10.51 -11.96 14.75
CA LYS A 210 10.10 -12.07 16.16
C LYS A 210 10.71 -10.96 17.00
N VAL A 211 12.01 -10.69 16.84
CA VAL A 211 12.71 -9.58 17.54
C VAL A 211 12.02 -8.24 17.25
N LEU A 212 11.68 -7.98 15.99
CA LEU A 212 10.95 -6.78 15.58
C LEU A 212 9.59 -6.68 16.27
N VAL A 213 8.80 -7.74 16.25
CA VAL A 213 7.46 -7.75 16.86
C VAL A 213 7.52 -7.55 18.37
N ASP A 214 8.50 -8.20 19.03
CA ASP A 214 8.69 -8.07 20.48
C ASP A 214 9.07 -6.61 20.83
N ALA A 215 9.95 -5.96 20.05
CA ALA A 215 10.31 -4.55 20.26
C ALA A 215 9.11 -3.59 20.10
N ILE A 216 8.19 -3.87 19.15
CA ILE A 216 6.97 -3.08 18.98
C ILE A 216 6.05 -3.21 20.20
N ARG A 217 5.89 -4.42 20.72
CA ARG A 217 5.04 -4.71 21.88
C ARG A 217 5.58 -4.05 23.15
N GLU A 218 6.90 -4.10 23.35
CA GLU A 218 7.58 -3.44 24.48
C GLU A 218 7.39 -1.92 24.47
N PHE A 219 7.29 -1.28 23.29
CA PHE A 219 7.06 0.16 23.16
C PHE A 219 5.62 0.56 23.51
N GLY A 220 4.65 -0.31 23.30
CA GLY A 220 3.22 -0.07 23.53
C GLY A 220 2.74 -0.44 24.95
N SER A 221 3.62 -1.05 25.75
CA SER A 221 3.36 -1.41 27.16
C SER A 221 3.83 -0.32 28.09
#